data_a2a6115f0ad2019235019f0e3683dcb9
#
_entry.id   a2a6115f0ad2019235019f0e3683dcb9
#
_cell.length_a   1.000
_cell.length_b   1.000
_cell.length_c   1.000
_cell.angle_alpha   90.00
_cell.angle_beta   90.00
_cell.angle_gamma   90.00
#
_symmetry.space_group_name_H-M   'P 1'
#
loop_
_entity.id
_entity.type
_entity.pdbx_description
1 polymer ?
#
loop_
_entity_poly.entity_id
_entity_poly.type
_entity_poly.pdbx_seq_one_letter_code
_entity_poly.pdbx_strand_id
1 'polypeptide(L)'
;MPSKPAGTLYRGKVGMWSWVLHRITGLAIFFFLLVHILDTALVRISPEAYNAVIGTYKTPIIGLAELGLVAAILFHALNGVRVNLIDYWRKGAKYQNVMFWIVVVIAFLLFAGFAPRHLIHVFHLA
;
A
#
# COMPACT_ATOMS: atom_id res chain seq x y z
N MET A 1 -16.62 4.66 -36.75
CA MET A 1 -17.46 4.66 -35.54
C MET A 1 -17.40 6.03 -34.90
N PRO A 2 -18.55 6.64 -34.64
CA PRO A 2 -18.51 7.91 -33.93
C PRO A 2 -17.89 7.71 -32.54
N SER A 3 -16.89 8.52 -32.24
CA SER A 3 -16.30 8.55 -30.91
C SER A 3 -17.36 9.01 -29.92
N LYS A 4 -17.56 8.23 -28.87
CA LYS A 4 -18.42 8.67 -27.78
C LYS A 4 -17.80 9.94 -27.18
N PRO A 5 -18.60 10.98 -26.91
CA PRO A 5 -18.05 12.17 -26.25
C PRO A 5 -17.39 11.74 -24.94
N ALA A 6 -16.20 12.28 -24.71
CA ALA A 6 -15.50 12.05 -23.45
C ALA A 6 -16.38 12.59 -22.33
N GLY A 7 -16.88 11.71 -21.49
CA GLY A 7 -17.61 12.12 -20.29
C GLY A 7 -16.67 12.87 -19.36
N THR A 8 -17.21 13.73 -18.54
CA THR A 8 -16.45 14.49 -17.52
C THR A 8 -15.82 13.57 -16.48
N LEU A 9 -16.32 12.33 -16.36
CA LEU A 9 -15.78 11.30 -15.46
C LEU A 9 -15.36 10.10 -16.29
N TYR A 10 -14.05 9.93 -16.45
CA TYR A 10 -13.49 8.77 -17.12
C TYR A 10 -13.63 7.55 -16.20
N ARG A 11 -14.42 6.57 -16.63
CA ARG A 11 -14.52 5.28 -15.96
C ARG A 11 -13.67 4.28 -16.71
N GLY A 12 -12.41 4.21 -16.34
CA GLY A 12 -11.48 3.29 -16.95
C GLY A 12 -11.66 1.86 -16.49
N LYS A 13 -11.00 0.97 -17.21
CA LYS A 13 -10.90 -0.44 -16.87
C LYS A 13 -9.88 -0.63 -15.72
N VAL A 14 -9.59 -1.89 -15.42
CA VAL A 14 -8.62 -2.32 -14.40
C VAL A 14 -7.30 -1.53 -14.47
N GLY A 15 -6.80 -1.23 -15.67
CA GLY A 15 -5.56 -0.47 -15.83
C GLY A 15 -5.60 0.91 -15.20
N MET A 16 -6.71 1.64 -15.35
CA MET A 16 -6.87 2.96 -14.73
C MET A 16 -6.93 2.87 -13.21
N TRP A 17 -7.70 1.93 -12.67
CA TRP A 17 -7.81 1.76 -11.23
C TRP A 17 -6.49 1.34 -10.60
N SER A 18 -5.74 0.46 -11.26
CA SER A 18 -4.41 0.06 -10.78
C SER A 18 -3.44 1.25 -10.79
N TRP A 19 -3.51 2.10 -11.81
CA TRP A 19 -2.69 3.30 -11.93
C TRP A 19 -2.98 4.30 -10.81
N VAL A 20 -4.27 4.58 -10.57
CA VAL A 20 -4.70 5.50 -9.50
C VAL A 20 -4.30 4.96 -8.13
N LEU A 21 -4.59 3.70 -7.85
CA LEU A 21 -4.26 3.07 -6.57
C LEU A 21 -2.75 3.00 -6.36
N HIS A 22 -1.98 2.73 -7.41
CA HIS A 22 -0.53 2.71 -7.34
C HIS A 22 0.04 4.08 -6.96
N ARG A 23 -0.50 5.15 -7.52
CA ARG A 23 -0.09 6.52 -7.19
C ARG A 23 -0.48 6.92 -5.77
N ILE A 24 -1.71 6.61 -5.34
CA ILE A 24 -2.18 6.91 -3.99
C ILE A 24 -1.35 6.15 -2.95
N THR A 25 -1.14 4.86 -3.17
CA THR A 25 -0.32 4.05 -2.25
C THR A 25 1.13 4.50 -2.23
N GLY A 26 1.69 4.86 -3.39
CA GLY A 26 3.05 5.39 -3.48
C GLY A 26 3.22 6.69 -2.71
N LEU A 27 2.25 7.59 -2.80
CA LEU A 27 2.27 8.84 -2.04
C LEU A 27 2.20 8.60 -0.53
N ALA A 28 1.32 7.70 -0.10
CA ALA A 28 1.20 7.32 1.31
C ALA A 28 2.50 6.71 1.84
N ILE A 29 3.13 5.83 1.07
CA ILE A 29 4.42 5.20 1.42
C ILE A 29 5.53 6.24 1.48
N PHE A 30 5.55 7.20 0.57
CA PHE A 30 6.54 8.29 0.59
C PHE A 30 6.49 9.08 1.90
N PHE A 31 5.30 9.51 2.32
CA PHE A 31 5.15 10.24 3.58
C PHE A 31 5.49 9.36 4.78
N PHE A 32 5.10 8.10 4.76
CA PHE A 32 5.48 7.16 5.82
C PHE A 32 7.00 7.02 5.92
N LEU A 33 7.69 6.85 4.80
CA LEU A 33 9.14 6.69 4.79
C LEU A 33 9.83 7.94 5.35
N LEU A 34 9.33 9.12 5.02
CA LEU A 34 9.89 10.36 5.56
C LEU A 34 9.79 10.38 7.08
N VAL A 35 8.61 10.12 7.63
CA VAL A 35 8.38 10.06 9.08
C VAL A 35 9.22 8.94 9.71
N HIS A 36 9.26 7.79 9.08
CA HIS A 36 10.02 6.62 9.55
C HIS A 36 11.52 6.91 9.66
N ILE A 37 12.09 7.60 8.67
CA ILE A 37 13.50 7.99 8.70
C ILE A 37 13.76 8.98 9.83
N LEU A 38 12.90 9.98 10.02
CA LEU A 38 13.03 10.96 11.08
C LEU A 38 12.94 10.33 12.47
N ASP A 39 11.95 9.47 12.67
CA ASP A 39 11.75 8.77 13.95
C ASP A 39 12.93 7.85 14.26
N THR A 40 13.39 7.10 13.28
CA THR A 40 14.53 6.18 13.45
C THR A 40 15.82 6.95 13.75
N ALA A 41 15.99 8.13 13.16
CA ALA A 41 17.16 8.98 13.43
C ALA A 41 17.23 9.43 14.89
N LEU A 42 16.09 9.53 15.58
CA LEU A 42 16.05 9.90 17.00
C LEU A 42 16.82 8.93 17.90
N VAL A 43 16.89 7.64 17.52
CA VAL A 43 17.67 6.64 18.28
C VAL A 43 19.12 7.06 18.42
N ARG A 44 19.67 7.72 17.40
CA ARG A 44 21.06 8.17 17.41
C ARG A 44 21.27 9.43 18.26
N ILE A 45 20.22 10.21 18.49
CA ILE A 45 20.25 11.42 19.30
C ILE A 45 20.01 11.06 20.76
N SER A 46 18.92 10.34 21.06
CA SER A 46 18.52 9.93 22.39
C SER A 46 17.55 8.75 22.31
N PRO A 47 17.90 7.59 22.88
CA PRO A 47 16.95 6.48 23.00
C PRO A 47 15.67 6.85 23.74
N GLU A 48 15.77 7.73 24.73
CA GLU A 48 14.61 8.20 25.51
C GLU A 48 13.65 9.02 24.63
N ALA A 49 14.20 9.91 23.78
CA ALA A 49 13.39 10.69 22.84
C ALA A 49 12.68 9.77 21.83
N TYR A 50 13.39 8.77 21.31
CA TYR A 50 12.81 7.78 20.42
C TYR A 50 11.65 7.04 21.09
N ASN A 51 11.88 6.52 22.29
CA ASN A 51 10.86 5.79 23.04
C ASN A 51 9.62 6.66 23.36
N ALA A 52 9.83 7.93 23.66
CA ALA A 52 8.75 8.87 23.92
C ALA A 52 7.89 9.08 22.66
N VAL A 53 8.49 9.26 21.49
CA VAL A 53 7.78 9.45 20.22
C VAL A 53 7.04 8.17 19.85
N ILE A 54 7.70 7.01 19.87
CA ILE A 54 7.07 5.73 19.53
C ILE A 54 5.94 5.41 20.51
N GLY A 55 6.07 5.78 21.76
CA GLY A 55 5.00 5.62 22.75
C GLY A 55 3.72 6.38 22.38
N THR A 56 3.83 7.54 21.73
CA THR A 56 2.65 8.29 21.28
C THR A 56 1.90 7.61 20.13
N TYR A 57 2.55 6.70 19.42
CA TYR A 57 1.94 5.96 18.30
C TYR A 57 1.14 4.73 18.77
N LYS A 58 1.24 4.36 20.03
CA LYS A 58 0.56 3.19 20.59
C LYS A 58 -0.92 3.50 20.91
N THR A 59 -1.67 3.89 19.89
CA THR A 59 -3.10 4.14 19.99
C THR A 59 -3.84 3.25 19.01
N PRO A 60 -5.12 2.91 19.27
CA PRO A 60 -5.90 2.13 18.31
C PRO A 60 -6.02 2.80 16.93
N ILE A 61 -6.10 4.14 16.88
CA ILE A 61 -6.20 4.88 15.61
C ILE A 61 -4.92 4.70 14.79
N ILE A 62 -3.76 4.84 15.42
CA ILE A 62 -2.48 4.65 14.74
C ILE A 62 -2.29 3.19 14.35
N GLY A 63 -2.72 2.25 15.20
CA GLY A 63 -2.71 0.82 14.88
C GLY A 63 -3.54 0.49 13.63
N LEU A 64 -4.70 1.10 13.47
CA LEU A 64 -5.51 0.96 12.26
C LEU A 64 -4.86 1.61 11.05
N ALA A 65 -4.21 2.77 11.23
CA ALA A 65 -3.44 3.43 10.17
C ALA A 65 -2.27 2.56 9.70
N GLU A 66 -1.57 1.89 10.62
CA GLU A 66 -0.51 0.93 10.29
C GLU A 66 -1.03 -0.23 9.47
N LEU A 67 -2.21 -0.74 9.81
CA LEU A 67 -2.88 -1.79 9.06
C LEU A 67 -3.15 -1.35 7.61
N GLY A 68 -3.70 -0.15 7.44
CA GLY A 68 -3.91 0.46 6.12
C GLY A 68 -2.60 0.66 5.36
N LEU A 69 -1.54 1.03 6.06
CA LEU A 69 -0.21 1.20 5.47
C LEU A 69 0.35 -0.13 4.95
N VAL A 70 0.20 -1.22 5.72
CA VAL A 70 0.64 -2.55 5.27
C VAL A 70 -0.11 -2.97 4.00
N ALA A 71 -1.43 -2.73 3.96
CA ALA A 71 -2.21 -2.99 2.76
C ALA A 71 -1.70 -2.17 1.56
N ALA A 72 -1.39 -0.89 1.78
CA ALA A 72 -0.84 0.00 0.76
C ALA A 72 0.52 -0.49 0.24
N ILE A 73 1.41 -0.90 1.13
CA ILE A 73 2.75 -1.41 0.77
C ILE A 73 2.62 -2.71 -0.03
N LEU A 74 1.79 -3.64 0.41
CA LEU A 74 1.57 -4.91 -0.30
C LEU A 74 1.04 -4.68 -1.70
N PHE A 75 0.01 -3.87 -1.84
CA PHE A 75 -0.55 -3.55 -3.16
C PHE A 75 0.47 -2.85 -4.04
N HIS A 76 1.13 -1.82 -3.52
CA HIS A 76 2.09 -1.01 -4.28
C HIS A 76 3.26 -1.86 -4.79
N ALA A 77 3.84 -2.68 -3.93
CA ALA A 77 4.97 -3.55 -4.27
C ALA A 77 4.58 -4.59 -5.34
N LEU A 78 3.48 -5.29 -5.12
CA LEU A 78 3.03 -6.34 -6.04
C LEU A 78 2.56 -5.74 -7.37
N ASN A 79 1.86 -4.60 -7.34
CA ASN A 79 1.46 -3.92 -8.56
C ASN A 79 2.66 -3.33 -9.30
N GLY A 80 3.70 -2.92 -8.58
CA GLY A 80 4.96 -2.50 -9.19
C GLY A 80 5.63 -3.62 -9.98
N VAL A 81 5.64 -4.84 -9.45
CA VAL A 81 6.12 -6.03 -10.18
C VAL A 81 5.28 -6.23 -11.45
N ARG A 82 3.96 -6.11 -11.33
CA ARG A 82 3.05 -6.23 -12.47
C ARG A 82 3.36 -5.18 -13.56
N VAL A 83 3.56 -3.93 -13.16
CA VAL A 83 3.89 -2.85 -14.10
C VAL A 83 5.21 -3.14 -14.82
N ASN A 84 6.22 -3.59 -14.09
CA ASN A 84 7.50 -3.97 -14.70
C ASN A 84 7.34 -5.13 -15.71
N LEU A 85 6.52 -6.11 -15.39
CA LEU A 85 6.24 -7.22 -16.31
C LEU A 85 5.52 -6.74 -17.58
N ILE A 86 4.61 -5.78 -17.47
CA ILE A 86 3.94 -5.20 -18.64
C ILE A 86 4.96 -4.45 -19.52
N ASP A 87 5.87 -3.71 -18.91
CA ASP A 87 6.83 -2.87 -19.64
C ASP A 87 7.91 -3.68 -20.32
N TYR A 88 8.40 -4.75 -19.68
CA TYR A 88 9.58 -5.49 -20.15
C TYR A 88 9.28 -6.85 -20.77
N TRP A 89 8.05 -7.36 -20.65
CA TRP A 89 7.65 -8.64 -21.21
C TRP A 89 6.68 -8.42 -22.37
N ARG A 90 6.99 -8.99 -23.52
CA ARG A 90 6.20 -8.82 -24.75
C ARG A 90 4.71 -9.17 -24.57
N LYS A 91 4.42 -10.19 -23.79
CA LYS A 91 3.04 -10.66 -23.53
C LYS A 91 2.38 -9.99 -22.33
N GLY A 92 3.10 -9.07 -21.66
CA GLY A 92 2.61 -8.45 -20.44
C GLY A 92 1.28 -7.73 -20.60
N ALA A 93 1.15 -6.93 -21.67
CA ALA A 93 -0.07 -6.19 -21.93
C ALA A 93 -1.29 -7.10 -22.18
N LYS A 94 -1.06 -8.27 -22.79
CA LYS A 94 -2.12 -9.26 -23.03
C LYS A 94 -2.69 -9.82 -21.74
N TYR A 95 -1.85 -10.03 -20.74
CA TYR A 95 -2.22 -10.67 -19.47
C TYR A 95 -2.39 -9.66 -18.33
N GLN A 96 -2.49 -8.37 -18.62
CA GLN A 96 -2.55 -7.33 -17.57
C GLN A 96 -3.71 -7.52 -16.60
N ASN A 97 -4.89 -7.93 -17.05
CA ASN A 97 -6.04 -8.17 -16.19
C ASN A 97 -5.82 -9.38 -15.27
N VAL A 98 -5.29 -10.45 -15.80
CA VAL A 98 -4.98 -11.66 -15.04
C VAL A 98 -3.94 -11.35 -13.96
N MET A 99 -2.89 -10.64 -14.34
CA MET A 99 -1.83 -10.24 -13.40
C MET A 99 -2.37 -9.31 -12.30
N PHE A 100 -3.28 -8.40 -12.64
CA PHE A 100 -3.90 -7.52 -11.64
C PHE A 100 -4.66 -8.33 -10.59
N TRP A 101 -5.47 -9.30 -11.01
CA TRP A 101 -6.22 -10.13 -10.07
C TRP A 101 -5.31 -11.05 -9.25
N ILE A 102 -4.22 -11.54 -9.84
CA ILE A 102 -3.19 -12.28 -9.09
C ILE A 102 -2.58 -11.39 -8.00
N VAL A 103 -2.24 -10.15 -8.33
CA VAL A 103 -1.73 -9.17 -7.36
C VAL A 103 -2.73 -8.96 -6.22
N VAL A 104 -4.00 -8.75 -6.55
CA VAL A 104 -5.05 -8.55 -5.55
C VAL A 104 -5.19 -9.76 -4.63
N VAL A 105 -5.20 -10.97 -5.18
CA VAL A 105 -5.33 -12.20 -4.40
C VAL A 105 -4.13 -12.40 -3.48
N ILE A 106 -2.91 -12.23 -4.00
CA ILE A 106 -1.68 -12.37 -3.19
C ILE A 106 -1.66 -11.31 -2.08
N ALA A 107 -1.97 -10.05 -2.42
CA ALA A 107 -2.02 -8.98 -1.44
C ALA A 107 -3.04 -9.28 -0.34
N PHE A 108 -4.22 -9.77 -0.73
CA PHE A 108 -5.26 -10.15 0.23
C PHE A 108 -4.83 -11.28 1.14
N LEU A 109 -4.20 -12.32 0.59
CA LEU A 109 -3.74 -13.47 1.39
C LEU A 109 -2.65 -13.06 2.39
N LEU A 110 -1.69 -12.25 1.97
CA LEU A 110 -0.63 -11.75 2.86
C LEU A 110 -1.21 -10.83 3.93
N PHE A 111 -2.15 -9.97 3.55
CA PHE A 111 -2.83 -9.08 4.49
C PHE A 111 -3.66 -9.87 5.50
N ALA A 112 -4.39 -10.89 5.04
CA ALA A 112 -5.18 -11.76 5.91
C ALA A 112 -4.33 -12.54 6.91
N GLY A 113 -3.08 -12.85 6.55
CA GLY A 113 -2.12 -13.45 7.48
C GLY A 113 -1.58 -12.47 8.52
N PHE A 114 -1.51 -11.20 8.18
CA PHE A 114 -0.99 -10.14 9.07
C PHE A 114 -2.09 -9.52 9.95
N ALA A 115 -3.23 -9.18 9.36
CA ALA A 115 -4.25 -8.34 9.99
C ALA A 115 -4.79 -8.88 11.32
N PRO A 116 -5.14 -10.18 11.46
CA PRO A 116 -5.70 -10.67 12.71
C PRO A 116 -4.74 -10.52 13.89
N ARG A 117 -3.47 -10.84 13.71
CA ARG A 117 -2.45 -10.70 14.77
C ARG A 117 -2.25 -9.23 15.14
N HIS A 118 -2.19 -8.36 14.16
CA HIS A 118 -2.01 -6.93 14.39
C HIS A 118 -3.21 -6.34 15.15
N LEU A 119 -4.43 -6.69 14.77
CA LEU A 119 -5.66 -6.23 15.45
C LEU A 119 -5.73 -6.74 16.88
N ILE A 120 -5.38 -8.00 17.13
CA ILE A 120 -5.32 -8.55 18.47
C ILE A 120 -4.34 -7.75 19.33
N HIS A 121 -3.17 -7.45 18.79
CA HIS A 121 -2.15 -6.68 19.49
C HIS A 121 -2.60 -5.24 19.76
N VAL A 122 -3.20 -4.58 18.78
CA VAL A 122 -3.64 -3.18 18.88
C VAL A 122 -4.75 -3.01 19.92
N PHE A 123 -5.70 -3.94 19.95
CA PHE A 123 -6.86 -3.86 20.85
C PHE A 123 -6.71 -4.71 22.11
N HIS A 124 -5.57 -5.35 22.33
CA HIS A 124 -5.29 -6.21 23.49
C HIS A 124 -6.36 -7.30 23.69
N LEU A 125 -6.78 -7.95 22.58
CA LEU A 125 -7.88 -8.91 22.60
C LEU A 125 -7.45 -10.33 23.01
N ALA A 126 -6.16 -10.59 23.17
CA ALA A 126 -5.64 -11.90 23.57
C ALA A 126 -4.49 -11.76 24.56
#